data_d9abdf4e26a396b595f98396e15403e0
#
_entry.id   d9abdf4e26a396b595f98396e15403e0
#
_cell.length_a   1.000
_cell.length_b   1.000
_cell.length_c   1.000
_cell.angle_alpha   90.00
_cell.angle_beta   90.00
_cell.angle_gamma   90.00
#
_symmetry.space_group_name_H-M   'P 1'
#
loop_
_entity.id
_entity.type
_entity.pdbx_description
1 polymer ?
#
loop_
_entity_poly.entity_id
_entity_poly.type
_entity_poly.pdbx_seq_one_letter_code
_entity_poly.pdbx_strand_id
1 'polypeptide(L)'
;MYESFAFYLFSALILVSFSFSVLCKNALNAVSALAAGMVFISAIFFLLGAEFLGVVQIVVYTGAVVVLYAFAMMFFDTSKECEPKSSKKTKIIVYLLSSFIALLLIFIFLAPIYSAKQEVVNSTLSNLGNIEAVGILLFSKYLLAFEMCAIMLLVAMVAGIILIHKDMNAQSKFEEML
;
A
#
# COMPACT_ATOMS: atom_id res chain seq x y z
N MET A 1 -22.34 -19.01 6.39
CA MET A 1 -21.54 -19.44 7.57
C MET A 1 -20.05 -19.58 7.24
N TYR A 2 -19.66 -20.32 6.20
CA TYR A 2 -18.24 -20.50 5.84
C TYR A 2 -17.58 -19.19 5.39
N GLU A 3 -18.25 -18.35 4.64
CA GLU A 3 -17.74 -17.03 4.19
C GLU A 3 -17.46 -16.09 5.36
N SER A 4 -18.36 -16.01 6.33
CA SER A 4 -18.15 -15.19 7.52
C SER A 4 -16.98 -15.69 8.37
N PHE A 5 -16.84 -17.00 8.51
CA PHE A 5 -15.69 -17.59 9.22
C PHE A 5 -14.38 -17.27 8.49
N ALA A 6 -14.34 -17.48 7.17
CA ALA A 6 -13.18 -17.16 6.34
C ALA A 6 -12.80 -15.67 6.43
N PHE A 7 -13.80 -14.77 6.40
CA PHE A 7 -13.58 -13.33 6.55
C PHE A 7 -12.88 -12.98 7.87
N TYR A 8 -13.38 -13.47 9.01
CA TYR A 8 -12.76 -13.20 10.32
C TYR A 8 -11.37 -13.80 10.42
N LEU A 9 -11.16 -15.00 9.86
CA LEU A 9 -9.86 -15.66 9.86
C LEU A 9 -8.83 -14.84 9.07
N PHE A 10 -9.15 -14.46 7.82
CA PHE A 10 -8.22 -13.64 7.02
C PHE A 10 -8.02 -12.26 7.63
N SER A 11 -9.05 -11.65 8.20
CA SER A 11 -8.91 -10.36 8.90
C SER A 11 -7.94 -10.45 10.09
N ALA A 12 -8.02 -11.52 10.87
CA ALA A 12 -7.08 -11.75 11.98
C ALA A 12 -5.65 -11.96 11.47
N LEU A 13 -5.47 -12.76 10.40
CA LEU A 13 -4.16 -12.99 9.78
C LEU A 13 -3.53 -11.70 9.24
N ILE A 14 -4.33 -10.81 8.63
CA ILE A 14 -3.89 -9.50 8.16
C ILE A 14 -3.39 -8.65 9.33
N LEU A 15 -4.17 -8.54 10.40
CA LEU A 15 -3.79 -7.76 11.58
C LEU A 15 -2.51 -8.29 12.22
N VAL A 16 -2.37 -9.59 12.34
CA VAL A 16 -1.15 -10.23 12.88
C VAL A 16 0.05 -9.94 11.97
N SER A 17 -0.08 -10.12 10.65
CA SER A 17 1.01 -9.91 9.69
C SER A 17 1.48 -8.46 9.68
N PHE A 18 0.58 -7.48 9.67
CA PHE A 18 0.95 -6.07 9.73
C PHE A 18 1.51 -5.66 11.09
N SER A 19 0.95 -6.18 12.19
CA SER A 19 1.51 -5.93 13.52
C SER A 19 2.93 -6.47 13.63
N PHE A 20 3.17 -7.67 13.12
CA PHE A 20 4.51 -8.27 13.08
C PHE A 20 5.47 -7.45 12.21
N SER A 21 5.02 -6.98 11.03
CA SER A 21 5.82 -6.13 10.14
C SER A 21 6.28 -4.85 10.83
N VAL A 22 5.42 -4.21 11.62
CA VAL A 22 5.75 -2.96 12.34
C VAL A 22 6.67 -3.21 13.55
N LEU A 23 6.49 -4.32 14.26
CA LEU A 23 7.25 -4.64 15.47
C LEU A 23 8.61 -5.29 15.19
N CYS A 24 8.79 -5.81 13.99
CA CYS A 24 10.00 -6.54 13.63
C CYS A 24 11.20 -5.57 13.47
N LYS A 25 12.30 -5.87 14.15
CA LYS A 25 13.54 -5.07 14.05
C LYS A 25 14.31 -5.32 12.75
N ASN A 26 14.18 -6.52 12.20
CA ASN A 26 14.88 -6.89 10.96
C ASN A 26 14.03 -6.45 9.76
N ALA A 27 14.57 -5.54 8.94
CA ALA A 27 13.88 -4.98 7.79
C ALA A 27 13.41 -6.04 6.78
N LEU A 28 14.22 -7.06 6.52
CA LEU A 28 13.88 -8.12 5.57
C LEU A 28 12.70 -8.97 6.08
N ASN A 29 12.69 -9.31 7.37
CA ASN A 29 11.58 -10.03 7.99
C ASN A 29 10.31 -9.17 8.07
N ALA A 30 10.44 -7.85 8.27
CA ALA A 30 9.32 -6.92 8.24
C ALA A 30 8.67 -6.87 6.85
N VAL A 31 9.47 -6.82 5.78
CA VAL A 31 8.99 -6.81 4.40
C VAL A 31 8.33 -8.14 4.03
N SER A 32 8.88 -9.29 4.47
CA SER A 32 8.22 -10.59 4.22
C SER A 32 6.89 -10.73 4.94
N ALA A 33 6.76 -10.21 6.16
CA ALA A 33 5.47 -10.15 6.86
C ALA A 33 4.47 -9.20 6.18
N LEU A 34 4.96 -8.07 5.64
CA LEU A 34 4.16 -7.16 4.83
C LEU A 34 3.63 -7.86 3.58
N ALA A 35 4.48 -8.62 2.87
CA ALA A 35 4.08 -9.42 1.71
C ALA A 35 2.96 -10.40 2.05
N ALA A 36 3.11 -11.15 3.14
CA ALA A 36 2.08 -12.09 3.61
C ALA A 36 0.75 -11.37 3.89
N GLY A 37 0.78 -10.23 4.58
CA GLY A 37 -0.40 -9.41 4.82
C GLY A 37 -1.10 -8.96 3.53
N MET A 38 -0.32 -8.56 2.51
CA MET A 38 -0.86 -8.15 1.19
C MET A 38 -1.53 -9.32 0.45
N VAL A 39 -0.99 -10.55 0.58
CA VAL A 39 -1.63 -11.76 0.04
C VAL A 39 -2.95 -12.06 0.77
N PHE A 40 -3.00 -11.92 2.09
CA PHE A 40 -4.25 -12.12 2.84
C PHE A 40 -5.32 -11.08 2.50
N ILE A 41 -4.94 -9.83 2.18
CA ILE A 41 -5.88 -8.82 1.68
C ILE A 41 -6.52 -9.27 0.36
N SER A 42 -5.74 -9.88 -0.55
CA SER A 42 -6.31 -10.37 -1.80
C SER A 42 -7.36 -11.47 -1.58
N ALA A 43 -7.16 -12.32 -0.58
CA ALA A 43 -8.14 -13.33 -0.20
C ALA A 43 -9.47 -12.70 0.27
N ILE A 44 -9.43 -11.56 0.98
CA ILE A 44 -10.65 -10.82 1.34
C ILE A 44 -11.33 -10.25 0.09
N PHE A 45 -10.58 -9.71 -0.88
CA PHE A 45 -11.18 -9.24 -2.13
C PHE A 45 -11.92 -10.36 -2.88
N PHE A 46 -11.34 -11.58 -2.93
CA PHE A 46 -12.03 -12.73 -3.52
C PHE A 46 -13.30 -13.12 -2.76
N LEU A 47 -13.26 -13.10 -1.41
CA LEU A 47 -14.45 -13.35 -0.59
C LEU A 47 -15.57 -12.32 -0.80
N LEU A 48 -15.22 -11.08 -1.14
CA LEU A 48 -16.18 -10.01 -1.44
C LEU A 48 -16.65 -10.00 -2.90
N GLY A 49 -16.24 -10.97 -3.73
CA GLY A 49 -16.56 -11.02 -5.15
C GLY A 49 -15.85 -9.96 -6.00
N ALA A 50 -14.82 -9.31 -5.45
CA ALA A 50 -14.00 -8.32 -6.15
C ALA A 50 -12.78 -9.00 -6.80
N GLU A 51 -13.03 -9.95 -7.71
CA GLU A 51 -12.01 -10.82 -8.29
C GLU A 51 -10.89 -10.04 -9.00
N PHE A 52 -11.24 -9.01 -9.77
CA PHE A 52 -10.26 -8.17 -10.44
C PHE A 52 -9.33 -7.47 -9.47
N LEU A 53 -9.86 -6.89 -8.39
CA LEU A 53 -9.05 -6.25 -7.36
C LEU A 53 -8.15 -7.25 -6.63
N GLY A 54 -8.64 -8.47 -6.36
CA GLY A 54 -7.85 -9.52 -5.75
C GLY A 54 -6.64 -9.92 -6.59
N VAL A 55 -6.82 -10.07 -7.90
CA VAL A 55 -5.72 -10.37 -8.84
C VAL A 55 -4.73 -9.21 -8.90
N VAL A 56 -5.20 -7.98 -9.06
CA VAL A 56 -4.36 -6.78 -9.09
C VAL A 56 -3.56 -6.62 -7.79
N GLN A 57 -4.16 -6.91 -6.64
CA GLN A 57 -3.48 -6.89 -5.33
C GLN A 57 -2.28 -7.85 -5.31
N ILE A 58 -2.42 -9.07 -5.83
CA ILE A 58 -1.32 -10.03 -5.87
C ILE A 58 -0.26 -9.59 -6.88
N VAL A 59 -0.65 -9.26 -8.10
CA VAL A 59 0.30 -9.00 -9.19
C VAL A 59 1.07 -7.70 -8.96
N VAL A 60 0.36 -6.62 -8.60
CA VAL A 60 0.97 -5.29 -8.50
C VAL A 60 1.56 -5.07 -7.11
N TYR A 61 0.75 -5.21 -6.03
CA TYR A 61 1.24 -4.90 -4.70
C TYR A 61 2.22 -5.94 -4.19
N THR A 62 1.87 -7.22 -4.23
CA THR A 62 2.75 -8.27 -3.74
C THR A 62 3.87 -8.58 -4.74
N GLY A 63 3.54 -8.69 -6.03
CA GLY A 63 4.49 -9.11 -7.06
C GLY A 63 5.45 -8.01 -7.51
N ALA A 64 5.00 -6.78 -7.69
CA ALA A 64 5.86 -5.69 -8.16
C ALA A 64 6.36 -4.82 -7.00
N VAL A 65 5.47 -4.20 -6.21
CA VAL A 65 5.85 -3.18 -5.23
C VAL A 65 6.64 -3.77 -4.07
N VAL A 66 6.12 -4.82 -3.43
CA VAL A 66 6.80 -5.42 -2.26
C VAL A 66 8.09 -6.11 -2.66
N VAL A 67 8.12 -6.80 -3.80
CA VAL A 67 9.34 -7.45 -4.30
C VAL A 67 10.41 -6.42 -4.63
N LEU A 68 10.05 -5.32 -5.32
CA LEU A 68 10.98 -4.22 -5.60
C LEU A 68 11.52 -3.59 -4.31
N TYR A 69 10.66 -3.39 -3.32
CA TYR A 69 11.05 -2.84 -2.02
C TYR A 69 11.97 -3.81 -1.24
N ALA A 70 11.67 -5.11 -1.24
CA ALA A 70 12.53 -6.12 -0.65
C ALA A 70 13.91 -6.16 -1.31
N PHE A 71 13.93 -6.07 -2.64
CA PHE A 71 15.17 -6.00 -3.41
C PHE A 71 15.98 -4.74 -3.07
N ALA A 72 15.34 -3.58 -3.01
CA ALA A 72 15.99 -2.34 -2.60
C ALA A 72 16.58 -2.44 -1.18
N MET A 73 15.83 -3.02 -0.22
CA MET A 73 16.30 -3.21 1.15
C MET A 73 17.49 -4.17 1.27
N MET A 74 17.65 -5.08 0.33
CA MET A 74 18.81 -5.98 0.29
C MET A 74 20.12 -5.24 -0.04
N PHE A 75 20.05 -4.14 -0.79
CA PHE A 75 21.22 -3.31 -1.11
C PHE A 75 21.58 -2.30 0.00
N PHE A 76 20.60 -1.91 0.82
CA PHE A 76 20.86 -1.01 1.93
C PHE A 76 21.28 -1.80 3.15
N ASP A 77 22.48 -1.50 3.70
CA ASP A 77 22.93 -2.05 4.97
C ASP A 77 22.10 -1.43 6.11
N THR A 78 20.97 -2.06 6.41
CA THR A 78 20.06 -1.66 7.48
C THR A 78 20.55 -2.05 8.87
N SER A 79 21.74 -2.65 8.97
CA SER A 79 22.34 -3.10 10.24
C SER A 79 22.84 -1.95 11.12
N LYS A 80 22.95 -0.73 10.60
CA LYS A 80 23.26 0.45 11.40
C LYS A 80 22.03 0.91 12.14
N GLU A 81 21.81 0.35 13.32
CA GLU A 81 20.85 0.89 14.29
C GLU A 81 21.28 2.33 14.63
N CYS A 82 20.71 3.31 13.94
CA CYS A 82 20.69 4.67 14.43
C CYS A 82 19.75 4.69 15.64
N GLU A 83 20.26 4.36 16.82
CA GLU A 83 19.51 4.64 18.04
C GLU A 83 19.40 6.17 18.18
N PRO A 84 18.24 6.77 17.92
CA PRO A 84 18.07 8.18 18.21
C PRO A 84 18.18 8.35 19.72
N LYS A 85 19.18 9.08 20.20
CA LYS A 85 19.25 9.60 21.59
C LYS A 85 18.06 10.54 21.80
N SER A 86 16.86 9.98 21.83
CA SER A 86 15.64 10.76 22.02
C SER A 86 15.40 11.00 23.49
N SER A 87 15.32 12.27 23.88
CA SER A 87 14.92 12.68 25.23
C SER A 87 13.55 12.08 25.59
N LYS A 88 13.32 11.73 26.86
CA LYS A 88 12.03 11.20 27.36
C LYS A 88 10.86 12.10 26.96
N LYS A 89 11.04 13.42 26.95
CA LYS A 89 10.02 14.40 26.53
C LYS A 89 9.65 14.25 25.06
N THR A 90 10.62 14.02 24.17
CA THR A 90 10.38 13.81 22.73
C THR A 90 9.60 12.53 22.49
N LYS A 91 9.89 11.44 23.22
CA LYS A 91 9.12 10.18 23.10
C LYS A 91 7.66 10.38 23.48
N ILE A 92 7.37 11.09 24.57
CA ILE A 92 5.98 11.37 25.01
C ILE A 92 5.23 12.19 23.96
N ILE A 93 5.85 13.22 23.39
CA ILE A 93 5.25 14.05 22.35
C ILE A 93 4.93 13.21 21.09
N VAL A 94 5.85 12.34 20.67
CA VAL A 94 5.64 11.45 19.51
C VAL A 94 4.48 10.49 19.78
N TYR A 95 4.40 9.88 20.96
CA TYR A 95 3.28 8.98 21.29
C TYR A 95 1.93 9.71 21.35
N LEU A 96 1.88 10.92 21.91
CA LEU A 96 0.66 11.73 21.93
C LEU A 96 0.22 12.12 20.51
N LEU A 97 1.18 12.54 19.67
CA LEU A 97 0.89 12.93 18.29
C LEU A 97 0.41 11.73 17.46
N SER A 98 1.07 10.57 17.58
CA SER A 98 0.67 9.35 16.87
C SER A 98 -0.70 8.84 17.32
N SER A 99 -1.00 8.91 18.63
CA SER A 99 -2.33 8.56 19.16
C SER A 99 -3.41 9.51 18.65
N PHE A 100 -3.13 10.81 18.59
CA PHE A 100 -4.06 11.80 18.04
C PHE A 100 -4.37 11.56 16.56
N ILE A 101 -3.32 11.28 15.74
CA ILE A 101 -3.49 10.96 14.32
C ILE A 101 -4.30 9.66 14.15
N ALA A 102 -4.02 8.63 14.95
CA ALA A 102 -4.77 7.37 14.90
C ALA A 102 -6.25 7.57 15.22
N LEU A 103 -6.56 8.37 16.26
CA LEU A 103 -7.93 8.68 16.65
C LEU A 103 -8.66 9.50 15.59
N LEU A 104 -7.96 10.45 14.94
CA LEU A 104 -8.50 11.25 13.85
C LEU A 104 -8.81 10.37 12.63
N LEU A 105 -7.93 9.42 12.28
CA LEU A 105 -8.17 8.45 11.20
C LEU A 105 -9.40 7.58 11.50
N ILE A 106 -9.52 7.05 12.73
CA ILE A 106 -10.70 6.28 13.15
C ILE A 106 -11.98 7.12 12.98
N PHE A 107 -11.96 8.39 13.37
CA PHE A 107 -13.11 9.28 13.22
C PHE A 107 -13.47 9.52 11.75
N ILE A 108 -12.47 9.74 10.87
CA ILE A 108 -12.68 9.90 9.42
C ILE A 108 -13.30 8.65 8.80
N PHE A 109 -12.85 7.45 9.20
CA PHE A 109 -13.40 6.20 8.67
C PHE A 109 -14.79 5.86 9.23
N LEU A 110 -15.12 6.27 10.45
CA LEU A 110 -16.45 6.07 11.03
C LEU A 110 -17.49 7.06 10.47
N ALA A 111 -17.09 8.29 10.14
CA ALA A 111 -18.01 9.33 9.65
C ALA A 111 -18.86 8.89 8.43
N PRO A 112 -18.30 8.29 7.35
CA PRO A 112 -19.10 7.86 6.22
C PRO A 112 -20.03 6.69 6.52
N ILE A 113 -19.75 5.84 7.51
CA ILE A 113 -20.64 4.73 7.92
C ILE A 113 -21.96 5.27 8.44
N TYR A 114 -21.94 6.41 9.15
CA TYR A 114 -23.16 7.07 9.64
C TYR A 114 -23.89 7.88 8.56
N SER A 115 -23.18 8.30 7.49
CA SER A 115 -23.74 9.17 6.44
C SER A 115 -24.05 8.44 5.13
N ALA A 116 -23.64 7.19 4.98
CA ALA A 116 -23.84 6.43 3.77
C ALA A 116 -25.33 6.09 3.57
N LYS A 117 -26.06 6.97 2.93
CA LYS A 117 -27.16 6.57 2.05
C LYS A 117 -26.52 5.76 0.95
N GLN A 118 -26.72 4.46 1.01
CA GLN A 118 -26.28 3.50 0.00
C GLN A 118 -26.92 3.94 -1.33
N GLU A 119 -26.14 4.63 -2.18
CA GLU A 119 -26.55 4.82 -3.57
C GLU A 119 -26.61 3.41 -4.18
N VAL A 120 -27.81 2.96 -4.43
CA VAL A 120 -28.07 1.71 -5.16
C VAL A 120 -27.34 1.84 -6.48
N VAL A 121 -26.22 1.17 -6.61
CA VAL A 121 -25.50 1.02 -7.89
C VAL A 121 -26.53 0.47 -8.86
N ASN A 122 -26.84 1.25 -9.88
CA ASN A 122 -27.90 1.00 -10.84
C ASN A 122 -27.90 -0.47 -11.28
N SER A 123 -29.05 -1.09 -11.23
CA SER A 123 -29.32 -2.50 -11.57
C SER A 123 -28.85 -2.95 -12.97
N THR A 124 -28.43 -2.03 -13.82
CA THR A 124 -27.78 -2.27 -15.11
C THR A 124 -26.36 -2.85 -15.00
N LEU A 125 -25.65 -2.62 -13.88
CA LEU A 125 -24.28 -3.13 -13.67
C LEU A 125 -24.27 -4.54 -13.05
N SER A 126 -25.38 -4.99 -12.48
CA SER A 126 -25.47 -6.31 -11.82
C SER A 126 -25.36 -7.52 -12.76
N ASN A 127 -25.56 -7.32 -14.06
CA ASN A 127 -25.45 -8.37 -15.09
C ASN A 127 -24.09 -8.40 -15.80
N LEU A 128 -23.19 -7.49 -15.48
CA LEU A 128 -21.85 -7.39 -16.08
C LEU A 128 -20.82 -8.17 -15.27
N GLY A 129 -19.77 -8.66 -15.93
CA GLY A 129 -18.62 -9.23 -15.25
C GLY A 129 -17.91 -8.19 -14.39
N ASN A 130 -17.23 -8.64 -13.34
CA ASN A 130 -16.51 -7.74 -12.38
C ASN A 130 -15.54 -6.79 -13.10
N ILE A 131 -14.77 -7.29 -14.07
CA ILE A 131 -13.80 -6.50 -14.86
C ILE A 131 -14.52 -5.45 -15.71
N GLU A 132 -15.61 -5.83 -16.37
CA GLU A 132 -16.37 -4.96 -17.25
C GLU A 132 -17.05 -3.82 -16.49
N ALA A 133 -17.62 -4.13 -15.32
CA ALA A 133 -18.23 -3.13 -14.44
C ALA A 133 -17.19 -2.10 -13.94
N VAL A 134 -16.01 -2.55 -13.53
CA VAL A 134 -14.90 -1.67 -13.12
C VAL A 134 -14.45 -0.80 -14.29
N GLY A 135 -14.29 -1.39 -15.49
CA GLY A 135 -13.90 -0.64 -16.69
C GLY A 135 -14.89 0.47 -17.06
N ILE A 136 -16.19 0.16 -17.10
CA ILE A 136 -17.23 1.15 -17.39
C ILE A 136 -17.22 2.29 -16.37
N LEU A 137 -17.14 1.99 -15.08
CA LEU A 137 -17.11 3.01 -14.03
C LEU A 137 -15.87 3.88 -14.13
N LEU A 138 -14.71 3.29 -14.41
CA LEU A 138 -13.43 3.98 -14.49
C LEU A 138 -13.40 4.97 -15.66
N PHE A 139 -13.87 4.54 -16.84
CA PHE A 139 -13.86 5.36 -18.06
C PHE A 139 -15.08 6.27 -18.24
N SER A 140 -16.10 6.17 -17.37
CA SER A 140 -17.25 7.08 -17.38
C SER A 140 -17.25 8.02 -16.19
N LYS A 141 -17.52 7.52 -15.00
CA LYS A 141 -17.69 8.32 -13.78
C LYS A 141 -16.37 8.81 -13.19
N TYR A 142 -15.30 8.01 -13.27
CA TYR A 142 -14.01 8.25 -12.64
C TYR A 142 -12.88 8.57 -13.62
N LEU A 143 -13.21 9.00 -14.84
CA LEU A 143 -12.24 9.30 -15.89
C LEU A 143 -11.17 10.29 -15.44
N LEU A 144 -11.55 11.38 -14.77
CA LEU A 144 -10.62 12.38 -14.28
C LEU A 144 -9.62 11.79 -13.27
N ALA A 145 -10.10 10.97 -12.34
CA ALA A 145 -9.23 10.30 -11.37
C ALA A 145 -8.25 9.35 -12.06
N PHE A 146 -8.71 8.63 -13.09
CA PHE A 146 -7.87 7.75 -13.90
C PHE A 146 -6.76 8.51 -14.64
N GLU A 147 -7.07 9.64 -15.27
CA GLU A 147 -6.09 10.50 -15.96
C GLU A 147 -5.05 11.06 -14.98
N MET A 148 -5.48 11.52 -13.81
CA MET A 148 -4.57 12.01 -12.78
C MET A 148 -3.62 10.92 -12.28
N CYS A 149 -4.11 9.69 -12.09
CA CYS A 149 -3.26 8.54 -11.75
C CYS A 149 -2.25 8.22 -12.85
N ALA A 150 -2.65 8.29 -14.13
CA ALA A 150 -1.76 8.05 -15.25
C ALA A 150 -0.62 9.09 -15.31
N ILE A 151 -0.93 10.38 -15.12
CA ILE A 151 0.06 11.45 -15.06
C ILE A 151 1.01 11.23 -13.86
N MET A 152 0.47 10.86 -12.70
CA MET A 152 1.26 10.60 -11.49
C MET A 152 2.26 9.45 -11.70
N LEU A 153 1.84 8.36 -12.35
CA LEU A 153 2.71 7.24 -12.70
C LEU A 153 3.80 7.64 -13.68
N LEU A 154 3.46 8.46 -14.70
CA LEU A 154 4.44 8.98 -15.66
C LEU A 154 5.50 9.84 -14.95
N VAL A 155 5.07 10.77 -14.09
CA VAL A 155 5.99 11.62 -13.33
C VAL A 155 6.89 10.79 -12.41
N ALA A 156 6.36 9.79 -11.74
CA ALA A 156 7.15 8.90 -10.88
C ALA A 156 8.21 8.13 -11.68
N MET A 157 7.86 7.62 -12.87
CA MET A 157 8.80 6.94 -13.77
C MET A 157 9.91 7.88 -14.23
N VAL A 158 9.56 9.07 -14.71
CA VAL A 158 10.54 10.08 -15.17
C VAL A 158 11.46 10.51 -14.03
N ALA A 159 10.92 10.73 -12.83
CA ALA A 159 11.70 11.09 -11.65
C ALA A 159 12.72 9.99 -11.29
N GLY A 160 12.32 8.71 -11.35
CA GLY A 160 13.22 7.60 -11.12
C GLY A 160 14.38 7.56 -12.11
N ILE A 161 14.11 7.78 -13.40
CA ILE A 161 15.14 7.82 -14.46
C ILE A 161 16.12 8.99 -14.24
N ILE A 162 15.61 10.19 -13.89
CA ILE A 162 16.44 11.38 -13.65
C ILE A 162 17.37 11.17 -12.45
N LEU A 163 16.89 10.53 -11.38
CA LEU A 163 17.71 10.26 -10.20
C LEU A 163 18.91 9.38 -10.54
N ILE A 164 18.70 8.31 -11.29
CA ILE A 164 19.77 7.41 -11.72
C ILE A 164 20.77 8.12 -12.64
N HIS A 165 20.28 8.91 -13.59
CA HIS A 165 21.12 9.60 -14.57
C HIS A 165 22.01 10.68 -13.93
N LYS A 166 21.56 11.35 -12.88
CA LYS A 166 22.33 12.37 -12.16
C LYS A 166 23.62 11.81 -11.55
N ASP A 167 23.56 10.62 -10.99
CA ASP A 167 24.72 10.00 -10.34
C ASP A 167 25.73 9.48 -11.38
N MET A 168 25.28 9.01 -12.53
CA MET A 168 26.16 8.61 -13.63
C MET A 168 27.00 9.78 -14.17
N ASN A 169 26.42 10.97 -14.32
CA ASN A 169 27.13 12.15 -14.77
C ASN A 169 28.13 12.68 -13.72
N ALA A 170 27.93 12.43 -12.46
CA ALA A 170 28.90 12.80 -11.42
C ALA A 170 30.12 11.86 -11.44
N GLN A 171 29.95 10.57 -11.70
CA GLN A 171 31.04 9.60 -11.81
C GLN A 171 31.88 9.82 -13.07
N SER A 172 31.27 10.09 -14.23
CA SER A 172 32.01 10.36 -15.46
C SER A 172 32.93 11.59 -15.35
N LYS A 173 32.48 12.65 -14.66
CA LYS A 173 33.33 13.84 -14.40
C LYS A 173 34.50 13.56 -13.45
N PHE A 174 34.37 12.59 -12.55
CA PHE A 174 35.47 12.16 -11.66
C PHE A 174 36.53 11.36 -12.45
N GLU A 175 36.10 10.51 -13.38
CA GLU A 175 37.02 9.73 -14.23
C GLU A 175 37.78 10.58 -15.25
N GLU A 176 37.14 11.67 -15.75
CA GLU A 176 37.83 12.64 -16.64
C GLU A 176 38.86 13.53 -15.93
N MET A 177 38.85 13.59 -14.58
CA MET A 177 39.80 14.39 -13.79
C MET A 177 40.99 13.57 -13.24
N LEU A 178 41.01 12.26 -13.42
CA LEU A 178 42.11 11.34 -13.06
C LEU A 178 42.95 10.95 -14.27
#